data_0b762758e6c24ab2fc4e132d338b8214
#
_entry.id   0b762758e6c24ab2fc4e132d338b8214
#
_cell.length_a   1.000
_cell.length_b   1.000
_cell.length_c   1.000
_cell.angle_alpha   90.00
_cell.angle_beta   90.00
_cell.angle_gamma   90.00
#
_symmetry.space_group_name_H-M   'P 1'
#
loop_
_entity.id
_entity.type
_entity.pdbx_description
1 polymer ?
#
loop_
_entity_poly.entity_id
_entity_poly.type
_entity_poly.pdbx_seq_one_letter_code
_entity_poly.pdbx_strand_id
1 'polypeptide(L)'
;MKKVLCIAECCCDLIFAGMPGIPGLGEEIYGSDFVIKPGGGANTPISLSLLGTPVSMLTALGDDDMGRQIGQTLKKSGVRLWGRQHRPGTRTAVSAVMSTDTDRCFASYGGTGGLDWDILETAIAQADIVQTYLGYCRQQPIARLCEKHGKMLCVDANYADVRDREAALAALPGIDYLKVNEQEAVCLSGCEDAEAALSFLGSRTKCGVIVTRGSRGGIAMDHGKRYAFPAVNMGKFRDACGAGDNFAAGFLYGISQGKTFPQALESGSRLAGLAVTWYGGNDQTLNCTKLDTMF
;
A
#
# COMPACT_ATOMS: atom_id res chain seq x y z
N MET A 1 4.87 -11.67 -17.61
CA MET A 1 4.59 -10.98 -16.34
C MET A 1 3.59 -9.87 -16.59
N LYS A 2 2.54 -9.77 -15.79
CA LYS A 2 1.50 -8.73 -15.92
C LYS A 2 2.03 -7.37 -15.49
N LYS A 3 1.59 -6.31 -16.18
CA LYS A 3 1.96 -4.92 -15.87
C LYS A 3 1.04 -4.37 -14.77
N VAL A 4 1.62 -3.71 -13.76
CA VAL A 4 0.86 -3.11 -12.66
C VAL A 4 0.88 -1.58 -12.78
N LEU A 5 -0.29 -0.95 -12.65
CA LEU A 5 -0.45 0.48 -12.44
C LEU A 5 -0.81 0.72 -10.98
N CYS A 6 -0.01 1.49 -10.26
CA CYS A 6 -0.36 2.01 -8.95
C CYS A 6 -0.90 3.44 -9.09
N ILE A 7 -2.03 3.75 -8.43
CA ILE A 7 -2.65 5.08 -8.43
C ILE A 7 -2.71 5.55 -6.99
N ALA A 8 -1.82 6.49 -6.61
CA ALA A 8 -1.77 7.01 -5.26
C ALA A 8 -0.92 8.29 -5.16
N GLU A 9 -1.13 9.08 -4.13
CA GLU A 9 -0.21 10.14 -3.73
C GLU A 9 0.98 9.58 -2.94
N CYS A 10 2.15 10.19 -3.15
CA CYS A 10 3.36 9.91 -2.39
C CYS A 10 3.54 10.95 -1.30
N CYS A 11 4.17 10.56 -0.21
CA CYS A 11 4.68 11.47 0.81
C CYS A 11 6.18 11.27 1.04
N CYS A 12 6.78 12.22 1.72
CA CYS A 12 8.12 12.08 2.27
C CYS A 12 8.00 11.67 3.73
N ASP A 13 8.45 10.47 4.08
CA ASP A 13 8.50 10.01 5.46
C ASP A 13 9.81 10.47 6.11
N LEU A 14 9.69 11.26 7.16
CA LEU A 14 10.76 11.69 8.06
C LEU A 14 10.71 10.80 9.29
N ILE A 15 11.53 9.77 9.34
CA ILE A 15 11.43 8.70 10.33
C ILE A 15 12.45 8.94 11.43
N PHE A 16 11.97 9.28 12.63
CA PHE A 16 12.75 9.30 13.86
C PHE A 16 12.64 7.91 14.49
N ALA A 17 13.72 7.13 14.39
CA ALA A 17 13.75 5.74 14.80
C ALA A 17 14.38 5.55 16.17
N GLY A 18 13.99 4.46 16.86
CA GLY A 18 14.50 4.15 18.19
C GLY A 18 14.22 5.23 19.23
N MET A 19 13.01 5.82 19.12
CA MET A 19 12.54 6.81 20.09
C MET A 19 12.24 6.13 21.44
N PRO A 20 12.68 6.69 22.57
CA PRO A 20 12.38 6.15 23.89
C PRO A 20 10.90 6.32 24.28
N GLY A 21 10.16 7.16 23.56
CA GLY A 21 8.75 7.49 23.78
C GLY A 21 8.29 8.54 22.80
N ILE A 22 7.09 9.07 23.03
CA ILE A 22 6.55 10.24 22.29
C ILE A 22 6.71 11.45 23.17
N PRO A 23 7.33 12.57 22.70
CA PRO A 23 7.54 13.76 23.53
C PRO A 23 6.21 14.41 23.92
N GLY A 24 6.11 14.87 25.15
CA GLY A 24 5.05 15.74 25.62
C GLY A 24 5.26 17.19 25.15
N LEU A 25 4.29 18.06 25.47
CA LEU A 25 4.40 19.48 25.15
C LEU A 25 5.59 20.12 25.91
N GLY A 26 6.50 20.74 25.15
CA GLY A 26 7.70 21.37 25.68
C GLY A 26 8.86 20.43 25.96
N GLU A 27 8.72 19.13 25.67
CA GLU A 27 9.80 18.15 25.80
C GLU A 27 10.57 18.00 24.49
N GLU A 28 11.88 17.77 24.62
CA GLU A 28 12.75 17.35 23.53
C GLU A 28 13.35 15.98 23.87
N ILE A 29 13.16 14.99 23.00
CA ILE A 29 13.73 13.66 23.14
C ILE A 29 14.44 13.25 21.85
N TYR A 30 15.46 12.41 21.98
CA TYR A 30 16.29 12.01 20.84
C TYR A 30 16.07 10.54 20.50
N GLY A 31 15.82 10.27 19.22
CA GLY A 31 15.88 8.92 18.66
C GLY A 31 17.34 8.47 18.43
N SER A 32 17.51 7.19 18.20
CA SER A 32 18.83 6.61 17.91
C SER A 32 19.21 6.69 16.42
N ASP A 33 18.26 6.94 15.51
CA ASP A 33 18.47 7.02 14.06
C ASP A 33 17.46 7.94 13.40
N PHE A 34 17.80 8.44 12.20
CA PHE A 34 16.94 9.29 11.40
C PHE A 34 17.02 8.91 9.92
N VAL A 35 15.88 8.65 9.28
CA VAL A 35 15.82 8.21 7.89
C VAL A 35 14.78 9.04 7.12
N ILE A 36 15.13 9.46 5.90
CA ILE A 36 14.22 10.10 4.95
C ILE A 36 13.95 9.13 3.81
N LYS A 37 12.68 8.81 3.58
CA LYS A 37 12.28 7.87 2.52
C LYS A 37 11.01 8.32 1.79
N PRO A 38 10.80 7.90 0.54
CA PRO A 38 9.47 7.90 -0.05
C PRO A 38 8.52 7.05 0.80
N GLY A 39 7.34 7.57 1.06
CA GLY A 39 6.29 6.89 1.83
C GLY A 39 4.93 6.97 1.16
N GLY A 40 3.89 6.58 1.89
CA GLY A 40 2.54 6.51 1.39
C GLY A 40 2.44 5.62 0.16
N GLY A 41 1.81 6.10 -0.90
CA GLY A 41 1.60 5.36 -2.15
C GLY A 41 2.87 4.94 -2.89
N ALA A 42 4.07 5.40 -2.47
CA ALA A 42 5.34 5.01 -3.09
C ALA A 42 5.81 3.59 -2.69
N ASN A 43 5.38 3.08 -1.55
CA ASN A 43 5.89 1.82 -0.99
C ASN A 43 5.60 0.62 -1.90
N THR A 44 4.34 0.42 -2.28
CA THR A 44 3.92 -0.70 -3.13
C THR A 44 4.62 -0.71 -4.50
N PRO A 45 4.63 0.38 -5.30
CA PRO A 45 5.28 0.35 -6.61
C PRO A 45 6.80 0.19 -6.54
N ILE A 46 7.47 0.75 -5.52
CA ILE A 46 8.92 0.54 -5.33
C ILE A 46 9.20 -0.94 -5.09
N SER A 47 8.51 -1.56 -4.15
CA SER A 47 8.73 -2.98 -3.81
C SER A 47 8.41 -3.91 -4.98
N LEU A 48 7.30 -3.68 -5.69
CA LEU A 48 6.95 -4.43 -6.90
C LEU A 48 8.02 -4.33 -7.99
N SER A 49 8.52 -3.12 -8.24
CA SER A 49 9.53 -2.90 -9.28
C SER A 49 10.86 -3.55 -8.92
N LEU A 50 11.29 -3.47 -7.66
CA LEU A 50 12.51 -4.13 -7.18
C LEU A 50 12.41 -5.66 -7.23
N LEU A 51 11.20 -6.22 -7.16
CA LEU A 51 10.93 -7.66 -7.41
C LEU A 51 10.86 -8.00 -8.91
N GLY A 52 11.10 -7.04 -9.81
CA GLY A 52 11.13 -7.25 -11.26
C GLY A 52 9.77 -7.18 -11.95
N THR A 53 8.69 -6.80 -11.27
CA THR A 53 7.39 -6.57 -11.90
C THR A 53 7.42 -5.27 -12.72
N PRO A 54 6.93 -5.25 -13.98
CA PRO A 54 6.78 -4.00 -14.74
C PRO A 54 5.74 -3.10 -14.08
N VAL A 55 6.17 -1.99 -13.51
CA VAL A 55 5.31 -1.07 -12.72
C VAL A 55 5.29 0.32 -13.32
N SER A 56 4.10 0.88 -13.35
CA SER A 56 3.90 2.32 -13.56
C SER A 56 3.07 2.90 -12.41
N MET A 57 3.20 4.22 -12.21
CA MET A 57 2.50 4.91 -11.13
C MET A 57 1.90 6.22 -11.63
N LEU A 58 0.60 6.41 -11.41
CA LEU A 58 -0.06 7.70 -11.52
C LEU A 58 0.01 8.37 -10.15
N THR A 59 0.81 9.42 -10.06
CA THR A 59 1.05 10.15 -8.82
C THR A 59 1.29 11.64 -9.11
N ALA A 60 1.28 12.45 -8.05
CA ALA A 60 1.72 13.85 -8.08
C ALA A 60 2.92 14.01 -7.14
N LEU A 61 3.94 14.74 -7.60
CA LEU A 61 5.11 15.10 -6.80
C LEU A 61 5.20 16.62 -6.73
N GLY A 62 5.46 17.15 -5.54
CA GLY A 62 5.61 18.59 -5.32
C GLY A 62 6.79 19.20 -6.06
N ASP A 63 6.73 20.52 -6.28
CA ASP A 63 7.83 21.30 -6.85
C ASP A 63 8.78 21.78 -5.74
N ASP A 64 9.28 20.82 -4.98
CA ASP A 64 10.20 21.01 -3.87
C ASP A 64 11.27 19.91 -3.85
N ASP A 65 12.26 20.02 -2.96
CA ASP A 65 13.36 19.05 -2.88
C ASP A 65 12.88 17.65 -2.49
N MET A 66 11.86 17.55 -1.64
CA MET A 66 11.27 16.27 -1.23
C MET A 66 10.61 15.57 -2.42
N GLY A 67 9.82 16.30 -3.21
CA GLY A 67 9.20 15.77 -4.43
C GLY A 67 10.24 15.31 -5.47
N ARG A 68 11.32 16.09 -5.64
CA ARG A 68 12.43 15.71 -6.52
C ARG A 68 13.13 14.43 -6.04
N GLN A 69 13.40 14.31 -4.73
CA GLN A 69 14.01 13.12 -4.13
C GLN A 69 13.13 11.87 -4.30
N ILE A 70 11.83 11.98 -4.04
CA ILE A 70 10.87 10.88 -4.25
C ILE A 70 10.88 10.45 -5.71
N GLY A 71 10.77 11.40 -6.64
CA GLY A 71 10.75 11.12 -8.08
C GLY A 71 12.03 10.43 -8.56
N GLN A 72 13.20 10.83 -8.03
CA GLN A 72 14.46 10.16 -8.33
C GLN A 72 14.49 8.73 -7.79
N THR A 73 13.97 8.50 -6.57
CA THR A 73 13.94 7.16 -5.96
C THR A 73 13.01 6.23 -6.74
N LEU A 74 11.80 6.68 -7.09
CA LEU A 74 10.87 5.93 -7.94
C LEU A 74 11.50 5.54 -9.27
N LYS A 75 12.14 6.49 -9.96
CA LYS A 75 12.82 6.23 -11.23
C LYS A 75 14.00 5.25 -11.09
N LYS A 76 14.84 5.42 -10.06
CA LYS A 76 15.95 4.51 -9.76
C LYS A 76 15.47 3.08 -9.46
N SER A 77 14.31 2.95 -8.83
CA SER A 77 13.68 1.65 -8.59
C SER A 77 13.03 1.04 -9.84
N GLY A 78 13.02 1.74 -10.98
CA GLY A 78 12.44 1.25 -12.23
C GLY A 78 10.93 1.57 -12.42
N VAL A 79 10.33 2.38 -11.55
CA VAL A 79 8.92 2.78 -11.64
C VAL A 79 8.73 3.85 -12.73
N ARG A 80 7.86 3.59 -13.71
CA ARG A 80 7.47 4.57 -14.73
C ARG A 80 6.40 5.50 -14.17
N LEU A 81 6.63 6.81 -14.22
CA LEU A 81 5.67 7.80 -13.74
C LEU A 81 4.71 8.26 -14.85
N TRP A 82 3.43 8.39 -14.49
CA TRP A 82 2.36 9.01 -15.26
C TRP A 82 2.00 10.37 -14.67
N GLY A 83 1.54 11.29 -15.52
CA GLY A 83 1.07 12.61 -15.12
C GLY A 83 2.18 13.66 -15.06
N ARG A 84 1.74 14.89 -14.83
CA ARG A 84 2.65 16.04 -14.67
C ARG A 84 3.22 16.03 -13.27
N GLN A 85 4.53 15.90 -13.18
CA GLN A 85 5.27 15.99 -11.93
C GLN A 85 5.77 17.43 -11.71
N HIS A 86 5.98 17.82 -10.45
CA HIS A 86 6.59 19.09 -10.06
C HIS A 86 5.89 20.32 -10.66
N ARG A 87 4.56 20.37 -10.53
CA ARG A 87 3.80 21.56 -10.98
C ARG A 87 4.18 22.78 -10.12
N PRO A 88 4.45 23.94 -10.71
CA PRO A 88 4.84 25.13 -9.96
C PRO A 88 3.87 25.45 -8.82
N GLY A 89 4.42 25.76 -7.65
CA GLY A 89 3.65 26.11 -6.45
C GLY A 89 3.03 24.92 -5.71
N THR A 90 3.25 23.69 -6.15
CA THR A 90 2.81 22.50 -5.42
C THR A 90 3.84 22.08 -4.37
N ARG A 91 3.35 21.46 -3.28
CA ARG A 91 4.17 20.98 -2.17
C ARG A 91 3.95 19.49 -1.94
N THR A 92 5.03 18.79 -1.66
CA THR A 92 5.02 17.36 -1.34
C THR A 92 4.34 17.13 0.02
N ALA A 93 3.53 16.06 0.11
CA ALA A 93 3.05 15.56 1.40
C ALA A 93 4.23 15.07 2.26
N VAL A 94 4.16 15.29 3.56
CA VAL A 94 5.22 14.92 4.51
C VAL A 94 4.59 14.24 5.71
N SER A 95 5.21 13.15 6.18
CA SER A 95 4.87 12.50 7.44
C SER A 95 6.10 12.45 8.34
N ALA A 96 6.04 13.12 9.50
CA ALA A 96 6.97 12.87 10.60
C ALA A 96 6.51 11.59 11.31
N VAL A 97 7.36 10.58 11.30
CA VAL A 97 7.10 9.26 11.91
C VAL A 97 7.98 9.13 13.12
N MET A 98 7.38 9.00 14.31
CA MET A 98 8.09 8.68 15.54
C MET A 98 7.90 7.20 15.84
N SER A 99 8.96 6.41 15.71
CA SER A 99 8.95 4.96 15.85
C SER A 99 9.65 4.56 17.15
N THR A 100 8.91 3.88 18.02
CA THR A 100 9.39 3.30 19.28
C THR A 100 9.55 1.79 19.13
N ASP A 101 10.04 1.11 20.15
CA ASP A 101 10.18 -0.36 20.15
C ASP A 101 8.82 -1.11 20.13
N THR A 102 7.72 -0.42 20.43
CA THR A 102 6.38 -1.04 20.56
C THR A 102 5.41 -0.60 19.49
N ASP A 103 5.43 0.68 19.09
CA ASP A 103 4.49 1.25 18.12
C ASP A 103 5.04 2.55 17.54
N ARG A 104 4.26 3.21 16.70
CA ARG A 104 4.61 4.46 16.02
C ARG A 104 3.47 5.44 16.01
N CYS A 105 3.80 6.73 15.90
CA CYS A 105 2.80 7.76 15.62
C CYS A 105 3.24 8.64 14.44
N PHE A 106 2.29 9.38 13.90
CA PHE A 106 2.47 10.19 12.71
C PHE A 106 1.97 11.62 12.95
N ALA A 107 2.74 12.59 12.45
CA ALA A 107 2.27 13.96 12.23
C ALA A 107 2.43 14.27 10.74
N SER A 108 1.33 14.50 10.01
CA SER A 108 1.36 14.56 8.56
C SER A 108 0.83 15.88 8.01
N TYR A 109 1.45 16.33 6.92
CA TYR A 109 0.99 17.40 6.04
C TYR A 109 0.60 16.80 4.70
N GLY A 110 -0.62 17.05 4.22
CA GLY A 110 -1.20 16.39 3.04
C GLY A 110 -0.68 16.85 1.68
N GLY A 111 0.23 17.82 1.63
CA GLY A 111 0.73 18.34 0.35
C GLY A 111 -0.31 19.15 -0.44
N THR A 112 0.05 19.53 -1.67
CA THR A 112 -0.83 20.22 -2.61
C THR A 112 -0.60 19.72 -4.03
N GLY A 113 -1.62 19.78 -4.91
CA GLY A 113 -1.45 19.55 -6.35
C GLY A 113 -2.27 18.41 -6.94
N GLY A 114 -2.67 17.42 -6.17
CA GLY A 114 -3.51 16.29 -6.63
C GLY A 114 -3.01 15.54 -7.87
N LEU A 115 -3.57 14.39 -8.16
CA LEU A 115 -3.23 13.55 -9.31
C LEU A 115 -3.74 14.17 -10.62
N ASP A 116 -3.10 13.78 -11.74
CA ASP A 116 -3.50 14.18 -13.10
C ASP A 116 -4.58 13.22 -13.62
N TRP A 117 -5.84 13.53 -13.29
CA TRP A 117 -6.96 12.65 -13.61
C TRP A 117 -7.31 12.59 -15.10
N ASP A 118 -6.86 13.57 -15.90
CA ASP A 118 -7.14 13.62 -17.34
C ASP A 118 -6.52 12.44 -18.10
N ILE A 119 -5.44 11.87 -17.57
CA ILE A 119 -4.75 10.73 -18.18
C ILE A 119 -5.11 9.38 -17.55
N LEU A 120 -6.05 9.35 -16.58
CA LEU A 120 -6.42 8.16 -15.83
C LEU A 120 -6.78 6.98 -16.74
N GLU A 121 -7.67 7.19 -17.70
CA GLU A 121 -8.11 6.14 -18.61
C GLU A 121 -6.96 5.60 -19.47
N THR A 122 -6.10 6.50 -19.99
CA THR A 122 -4.93 6.11 -20.77
C THR A 122 -3.97 5.25 -19.96
N ALA A 123 -3.73 5.60 -18.69
CA ALA A 123 -2.86 4.84 -17.79
C ALA A 123 -3.45 3.47 -17.48
N ILE A 124 -4.75 3.38 -17.17
CA ILE A 124 -5.46 2.13 -16.90
C ILE A 124 -5.41 1.20 -18.13
N ALA A 125 -5.66 1.72 -19.33
CA ALA A 125 -5.67 0.92 -20.55
C ALA A 125 -4.34 0.19 -20.81
N GLN A 126 -3.20 0.75 -20.36
CA GLN A 126 -1.85 0.18 -20.56
C GLN A 126 -1.41 -0.81 -19.46
N ALA A 127 -2.19 -0.99 -18.41
CA ALA A 127 -1.94 -1.96 -17.35
C ALA A 127 -2.71 -3.26 -17.57
N ASP A 128 -2.36 -4.30 -16.80
CA ASP A 128 -3.13 -5.54 -16.66
C ASP A 128 -3.81 -5.60 -15.29
N ILE A 129 -3.16 -5.01 -14.28
CA ILE A 129 -3.62 -4.92 -12.90
C ILE A 129 -3.53 -3.44 -12.47
N VAL A 130 -4.57 -2.94 -11.84
CA VAL A 130 -4.61 -1.62 -11.21
C VAL A 130 -4.64 -1.80 -9.71
N GLN A 131 -3.72 -1.14 -9.00
CA GLN A 131 -3.72 -1.04 -7.54
C GLN A 131 -3.99 0.41 -7.15
N THR A 132 -4.88 0.61 -6.19
CA THR A 132 -5.23 1.94 -5.68
C THR A 132 -5.80 1.85 -4.26
N TYR A 133 -6.26 2.99 -3.73
CA TYR A 133 -6.92 3.06 -2.43
C TYR A 133 -8.42 3.32 -2.59
N LEU A 134 -9.20 2.85 -1.61
CA LEU A 134 -10.66 2.91 -1.63
C LEU A 134 -11.20 4.34 -1.77
N GLY A 135 -10.51 5.32 -1.17
CA GLY A 135 -10.85 6.73 -1.29
C GLY A 135 -10.85 7.25 -2.73
N TYR A 136 -9.91 6.80 -3.56
CA TYR A 136 -9.89 7.17 -4.98
C TYR A 136 -10.99 6.48 -5.79
N CYS A 137 -11.33 5.23 -5.47
CA CYS A 137 -12.46 4.53 -6.11
C CYS A 137 -13.82 5.20 -5.83
N ARG A 138 -13.95 5.91 -4.71
CA ARG A 138 -15.14 6.68 -4.36
C ARG A 138 -15.24 8.00 -5.15
N GLN A 139 -14.11 8.58 -5.49
CA GLN A 139 -14.02 9.92 -6.12
C GLN A 139 -13.87 9.86 -7.63
N GLN A 140 -13.34 8.78 -8.16
CA GLN A 140 -12.97 8.61 -9.56
C GLN A 140 -13.57 7.33 -10.16
N PRO A 141 -13.86 7.30 -11.45
CA PRO A 141 -14.51 6.16 -12.10
C PRO A 141 -13.55 4.98 -12.35
N ILE A 142 -12.62 4.70 -11.42
CA ILE A 142 -11.54 3.72 -11.60
C ILE A 142 -12.13 2.32 -11.87
N ALA A 143 -13.10 1.89 -11.06
CA ALA A 143 -13.71 0.56 -11.22
C ALA A 143 -14.40 0.40 -12.59
N ARG A 144 -15.14 1.42 -13.03
CA ARG A 144 -15.78 1.42 -14.35
C ARG A 144 -14.77 1.40 -15.50
N LEU A 145 -13.66 2.13 -15.36
CA LEU A 145 -12.60 2.13 -16.36
C LEU A 145 -11.85 0.79 -16.40
N CYS A 146 -11.59 0.19 -15.25
CA CYS A 146 -11.02 -1.16 -15.18
C CYS A 146 -11.92 -2.19 -15.86
N GLU A 147 -13.22 -2.15 -15.59
CA GLU A 147 -14.20 -3.02 -16.26
C GLU A 147 -14.24 -2.79 -17.77
N LYS A 148 -14.32 -1.53 -18.23
CA LYS A 148 -14.30 -1.16 -19.66
C LYS A 148 -13.10 -1.73 -20.40
N HIS A 149 -11.94 -1.74 -19.76
CA HIS A 149 -10.67 -2.18 -20.36
C HIS A 149 -10.27 -3.62 -19.96
N GLY A 150 -11.13 -4.36 -19.24
CA GLY A 150 -10.84 -5.74 -18.80
C GLY A 150 -9.63 -5.84 -17.88
N LYS A 151 -9.46 -4.89 -16.94
CA LYS A 151 -8.34 -4.84 -16.01
C LYS A 151 -8.76 -5.33 -14.64
N MET A 152 -7.87 -6.07 -13.96
CA MET A 152 -8.06 -6.45 -12.57
C MET A 152 -7.87 -5.24 -11.67
N LEU A 153 -8.81 -5.01 -10.74
CA LEU A 153 -8.73 -3.91 -9.76
C LEU A 153 -8.50 -4.46 -8.35
N CYS A 154 -7.31 -4.17 -7.80
CA CYS A 154 -6.95 -4.47 -6.42
C CYS A 154 -6.92 -3.16 -5.62
N VAL A 155 -7.64 -3.14 -4.51
CA VAL A 155 -7.83 -1.93 -3.71
C VAL A 155 -7.39 -2.15 -2.27
N ASP A 156 -6.59 -1.22 -1.78
CA ASP A 156 -6.27 -1.11 -0.36
C ASP A 156 -7.22 -0.10 0.29
N ALA A 157 -7.59 -0.32 1.54
CA ALA A 157 -8.25 0.68 2.34
C ALA A 157 -7.33 1.17 3.44
N ASN A 158 -7.54 2.40 3.88
CA ASN A 158 -6.99 2.94 5.11
C ASN A 158 -8.14 3.37 6.04
N TYR A 159 -7.81 3.68 7.28
CA TYR A 159 -8.81 4.02 8.28
C TYR A 159 -9.68 5.25 7.90
N ALA A 160 -9.10 6.23 7.21
CA ALA A 160 -9.86 7.40 6.74
C ALA A 160 -10.88 7.03 5.65
N ASP A 161 -10.52 6.08 4.76
CA ASP A 161 -11.40 5.62 3.69
C ASP A 161 -12.65 4.92 4.21
N VAL A 162 -12.53 4.17 5.32
CA VAL A 162 -13.61 3.33 5.87
C VAL A 162 -14.53 4.07 6.85
N ARG A 163 -14.19 5.29 7.29
CA ARG A 163 -15.01 6.08 8.21
C ARG A 163 -16.36 6.48 7.63
N ASP A 164 -16.40 6.82 6.35
CA ASP A 164 -17.65 7.01 5.60
C ASP A 164 -18.07 5.64 5.01
N ARG A 165 -18.65 4.83 5.87
CA ARG A 165 -18.96 3.44 5.61
C ARG A 165 -19.89 3.25 4.43
N GLU A 166 -20.92 4.08 4.29
CA GLU A 166 -21.92 3.96 3.23
C GLU A 166 -21.28 4.15 1.85
N ALA A 167 -20.54 5.25 1.67
CA ALA A 167 -19.84 5.52 0.42
C ALA A 167 -18.74 4.49 0.13
N ALA A 168 -18.05 3.98 1.17
CA ALA A 168 -17.05 2.93 1.01
C ALA A 168 -17.67 1.61 0.54
N LEU A 169 -18.80 1.19 1.13
CA LEU A 169 -19.52 -0.03 0.72
C LEU A 169 -20.07 0.07 -0.69
N ALA A 170 -20.54 1.26 -1.11
CA ALA A 170 -21.04 1.49 -2.46
C ALA A 170 -19.99 1.31 -3.55
N ALA A 171 -18.70 1.46 -3.23
CA ALA A 171 -17.60 1.28 -4.18
C ALA A 171 -17.15 -0.19 -4.36
N LEU A 172 -17.52 -1.10 -3.44
CA LEU A 172 -17.01 -2.49 -3.43
C LEU A 172 -17.39 -3.34 -4.65
N PRO A 173 -18.63 -3.24 -5.23
CA PRO A 173 -19.03 -4.13 -6.33
C PRO A 173 -18.14 -4.05 -7.58
N GLY A 174 -17.39 -2.95 -7.75
CA GLY A 174 -16.45 -2.77 -8.86
C GLY A 174 -15.05 -3.32 -8.62
N ILE A 175 -14.75 -3.79 -7.41
CA ILE A 175 -13.42 -4.19 -6.96
C ILE A 175 -13.25 -5.70 -7.09
N ASP A 176 -12.15 -6.17 -7.71
CA ASP A 176 -11.84 -7.58 -7.76
C ASP A 176 -11.34 -8.07 -6.39
N TYR A 177 -10.30 -7.45 -5.85
CA TYR A 177 -9.77 -7.77 -4.53
C TYR A 177 -9.66 -6.54 -3.64
N LEU A 178 -10.26 -6.61 -2.45
CA LEU A 178 -10.11 -5.63 -1.40
C LEU A 178 -9.12 -6.14 -0.35
N LYS A 179 -8.08 -5.36 -0.02
CA LYS A 179 -7.21 -5.61 1.13
C LYS A 179 -7.49 -4.58 2.23
N VAL A 180 -7.70 -5.08 3.43
CA VAL A 180 -7.92 -4.31 4.65
C VAL A 180 -7.14 -4.93 5.82
N ASN A 181 -6.85 -4.15 6.85
CA ASN A 181 -6.48 -4.72 8.13
C ASN A 181 -7.74 -5.09 8.95
N GLU A 182 -7.55 -5.78 10.07
CA GLU A 182 -8.65 -6.25 10.92
C GLU A 182 -9.54 -5.11 11.43
N GLN A 183 -8.94 -3.99 11.85
CA GLN A 183 -9.70 -2.83 12.35
C GLN A 183 -10.49 -2.16 11.23
N GLU A 184 -9.89 -2.02 10.06
CA GLU A 184 -10.56 -1.50 8.87
C GLU A 184 -11.70 -2.40 8.41
N ALA A 185 -11.49 -3.73 8.43
CA ALA A 185 -12.52 -4.71 8.07
C ALA A 185 -13.75 -4.60 8.99
N VAL A 186 -13.53 -4.58 10.30
CA VAL A 186 -14.59 -4.43 11.31
C VAL A 186 -15.29 -3.07 11.16
N CYS A 187 -14.54 -1.98 11.01
CA CYS A 187 -15.10 -0.65 10.83
C CYS A 187 -15.97 -0.57 9.55
N LEU A 188 -15.46 -1.07 8.43
CA LEU A 188 -16.15 -1.04 7.15
C LEU A 188 -17.38 -1.94 7.11
N SER A 189 -17.29 -3.14 7.65
CA SER A 189 -18.40 -4.10 7.67
C SER A 189 -19.44 -3.77 8.72
N GLY A 190 -19.05 -3.18 9.86
CA GLY A 190 -19.85 -3.05 11.06
C GLY A 190 -20.11 -4.37 11.78
N CYS A 191 -19.32 -5.40 11.47
CA CYS A 191 -19.38 -6.71 12.11
C CYS A 191 -18.58 -6.72 13.43
N GLU A 192 -18.81 -7.75 14.27
CA GLU A 192 -18.15 -7.86 15.57
C GLU A 192 -16.70 -8.30 15.49
N ASP A 193 -16.34 -9.07 14.44
CA ASP A 193 -15.01 -9.63 14.29
C ASP A 193 -14.57 -9.73 12.80
N ALA A 194 -13.31 -10.11 12.59
CA ALA A 194 -12.71 -10.24 11.27
C ALA A 194 -13.31 -11.37 10.42
N GLU A 195 -13.79 -12.46 11.03
CA GLU A 195 -14.37 -13.61 10.31
C GLU A 195 -15.76 -13.25 9.75
N ALA A 196 -16.58 -12.58 10.54
CA ALA A 196 -17.86 -12.04 10.08
C ALA A 196 -17.64 -10.94 9.04
N ALA A 197 -16.66 -10.03 9.26
CA ALA A 197 -16.28 -8.98 8.31
C ALA A 197 -15.82 -9.56 6.97
N LEU A 198 -14.97 -10.61 6.97
CA LEU A 198 -14.52 -11.29 5.77
C LEU A 198 -15.70 -11.80 4.93
N SER A 199 -16.69 -12.43 5.56
CA SER A 199 -17.87 -12.96 4.87
C SER A 199 -18.74 -11.84 4.29
N PHE A 200 -18.95 -10.80 5.09
CA PHE A 200 -19.76 -9.63 4.71
C PHE A 200 -19.12 -8.87 3.52
N LEU A 201 -17.83 -8.59 3.57
CA LEU A 201 -17.12 -7.86 2.53
C LEU A 201 -16.89 -8.73 1.29
N GLY A 202 -16.58 -10.02 1.47
CA GLY A 202 -16.35 -10.96 0.38
C GLY A 202 -17.57 -11.17 -0.51
N SER A 203 -18.79 -11.05 0.04
CA SER A 203 -20.03 -11.11 -0.76
C SER A 203 -20.30 -9.83 -1.58
N ARG A 204 -19.47 -8.79 -1.42
CA ARG A 204 -19.64 -7.46 -2.04
C ARG A 204 -18.54 -7.09 -3.02
N THR A 205 -17.48 -7.86 -3.09
CA THR A 205 -16.39 -7.72 -4.08
C THR A 205 -16.56 -8.75 -5.20
N LYS A 206 -15.93 -8.53 -6.35
CA LYS A 206 -16.05 -9.45 -7.50
C LYS A 206 -15.37 -10.80 -7.24
N CYS A 207 -14.15 -10.79 -6.69
CA CYS A 207 -13.37 -12.01 -6.46
C CYS A 207 -13.19 -12.28 -4.96
N GLY A 208 -12.76 -11.30 -4.18
CA GLY A 208 -12.56 -11.56 -2.76
C GLY A 208 -11.97 -10.43 -1.93
N VAL A 209 -11.66 -10.81 -0.69
CA VAL A 209 -11.15 -9.91 0.34
C VAL A 209 -9.98 -10.55 1.06
N ILE A 210 -9.00 -9.75 1.42
CA ILE A 210 -7.85 -10.13 2.25
C ILE A 210 -7.88 -9.26 3.52
N VAL A 211 -7.92 -9.91 4.68
CA VAL A 211 -7.89 -9.25 5.98
C VAL A 211 -6.58 -9.58 6.68
N THR A 212 -5.67 -8.61 6.78
CA THR A 212 -4.39 -8.76 7.49
C THR A 212 -4.58 -8.52 8.99
N ARG A 213 -3.89 -9.32 9.84
CA ARG A 213 -4.01 -9.28 11.30
C ARG A 213 -2.66 -9.14 12.00
N GLY A 214 -1.73 -8.44 11.36
CA GLY A 214 -0.37 -8.20 11.87
C GLY A 214 0.38 -9.51 12.14
N SER A 215 0.93 -9.66 13.34
CA SER A 215 1.69 -10.86 13.76
C SER A 215 0.86 -12.16 13.81
N ARG A 216 -0.47 -12.06 13.71
CA ARG A 216 -1.38 -13.22 13.62
C ARG A 216 -1.61 -13.68 12.18
N GLY A 217 -0.90 -13.12 11.17
CA GLY A 217 -1.09 -13.44 9.78
C GLY A 217 -2.35 -12.81 9.20
N GLY A 218 -3.23 -13.59 8.62
CA GLY A 218 -4.49 -13.08 8.08
C GLY A 218 -5.43 -14.16 7.60
N ILE A 219 -6.59 -13.71 7.18
CA ILE A 219 -7.65 -14.51 6.56
C ILE A 219 -8.03 -13.89 5.23
N ALA A 220 -8.47 -14.71 4.30
CA ALA A 220 -8.87 -14.23 2.98
C ALA A 220 -10.02 -15.04 2.41
N MET A 221 -10.74 -14.45 1.48
CA MET A 221 -11.74 -15.11 0.65
C MET A 221 -11.41 -14.87 -0.82
N ASP A 222 -11.50 -15.94 -1.63
CA ASP A 222 -11.35 -15.89 -3.07
C ASP A 222 -12.46 -16.73 -3.71
N HIS A 223 -13.32 -16.12 -4.50
CA HIS A 223 -14.49 -16.76 -5.14
C HIS A 223 -15.30 -17.64 -4.16
N GLY A 224 -15.55 -17.10 -2.95
CA GLY A 224 -16.30 -17.77 -1.88
C GLY A 224 -15.50 -18.81 -1.08
N LYS A 225 -14.29 -19.18 -1.51
CA LYS A 225 -13.43 -20.09 -0.76
C LYS A 225 -12.60 -19.32 0.27
N ARG A 226 -12.56 -19.82 1.50
CA ARG A 226 -11.82 -19.22 2.61
C ARG A 226 -10.40 -19.77 2.69
N TYR A 227 -9.48 -18.90 3.10
CA TYR A 227 -8.07 -19.19 3.33
C TYR A 227 -7.61 -18.51 4.62
N ALA A 228 -6.69 -19.16 5.32
CA ALA A 228 -5.92 -18.55 6.39
C ALA A 228 -4.43 -18.63 5.99
N PHE A 229 -3.67 -17.61 6.38
CA PHE A 229 -2.24 -17.57 6.11
C PHE A 229 -1.48 -17.04 7.34
N PRO A 230 -0.30 -17.61 7.67
CA PRO A 230 0.48 -17.19 8.81
C PRO A 230 1.20 -15.88 8.51
N ALA A 231 1.58 -15.15 9.57
CA ALA A 231 2.64 -14.17 9.50
C ALA A 231 3.98 -14.89 9.32
N VAL A 232 4.85 -14.35 8.49
CA VAL A 232 6.18 -14.90 8.26
C VAL A 232 7.20 -14.03 8.98
N ASN A 233 8.02 -14.64 9.85
CA ASN A 233 9.13 -13.93 10.49
C ASN A 233 10.36 -14.00 9.58
N MET A 234 10.80 -12.83 9.08
CA MET A 234 11.93 -12.69 8.16
C MET A 234 13.15 -12.06 8.84
N GLY A 235 13.12 -11.87 10.18
CA GLY A 235 14.23 -11.30 10.93
C GLY A 235 13.79 -10.48 12.14
N LYS A 236 14.74 -9.69 12.67
CA LYS A 236 14.48 -8.85 13.85
C LYS A 236 13.53 -7.71 13.48
N PHE A 237 12.43 -7.58 14.22
CA PHE A 237 11.52 -6.45 14.11
C PHE A 237 12.23 -5.12 14.36
N ARG A 238 11.97 -4.14 13.50
CA ARG A 238 12.45 -2.75 13.61
C ARG A 238 11.32 -1.74 13.51
N ASP A 239 10.47 -1.87 12.48
CA ASP A 239 9.41 -0.90 12.20
C ASP A 239 8.25 -1.61 11.48
N ALA A 240 7.01 -1.31 11.85
CA ALA A 240 5.83 -1.84 11.16
C ALA A 240 5.34 -0.93 10.02
N CYS A 241 6.03 0.19 9.75
CA CYS A 241 5.65 1.11 8.69
C CYS A 241 5.71 0.43 7.32
N GLY A 242 4.64 0.57 6.53
CA GLY A 242 4.57 0.00 5.19
C GLY A 242 4.42 -1.53 5.11
N ALA A 243 4.25 -2.24 6.24
CA ALA A 243 4.04 -3.69 6.20
C ALA A 243 2.80 -4.07 5.38
N GLY A 244 1.71 -3.30 5.49
CA GLY A 244 0.51 -3.46 4.68
C GLY A 244 0.74 -3.23 3.19
N ASP A 245 1.49 -2.19 2.83
CA ASP A 245 1.84 -1.86 1.44
C ASP A 245 2.74 -2.95 0.83
N ASN A 246 3.66 -3.49 1.63
CA ASN A 246 4.52 -4.58 1.22
C ASN A 246 3.77 -5.91 1.12
N PHE A 247 2.79 -6.17 1.98
CA PHE A 247 1.88 -7.30 1.77
C PHE A 247 1.17 -7.17 0.41
N ALA A 248 0.61 -6.00 0.09
CA ALA A 248 -0.02 -5.75 -1.20
C ALA A 248 0.97 -5.94 -2.36
N ALA A 249 2.19 -5.42 -2.25
CA ALA A 249 3.23 -5.61 -3.26
C ALA A 249 3.58 -7.09 -3.46
N GLY A 250 3.78 -7.86 -2.41
CA GLY A 250 4.06 -9.30 -2.50
C GLY A 250 2.89 -10.10 -3.08
N PHE A 251 1.66 -9.79 -2.70
CA PHE A 251 0.45 -10.39 -3.28
C PHE A 251 0.34 -10.09 -4.77
N LEU A 252 0.48 -8.82 -5.17
CA LEU A 252 0.42 -8.39 -6.57
C LEU A 252 1.58 -8.97 -7.39
N TYR A 253 2.77 -9.10 -6.83
CA TYR A 253 3.89 -9.81 -7.43
C TYR A 253 3.49 -11.26 -7.75
N GLY A 254 2.92 -12.00 -6.78
CA GLY A 254 2.44 -13.35 -6.99
C GLY A 254 1.40 -13.45 -8.12
N ILE A 255 0.38 -12.58 -8.10
CA ILE A 255 -0.66 -12.52 -9.15
C ILE A 255 -0.06 -12.15 -10.51
N SER A 256 0.92 -11.25 -10.56
CA SER A 256 1.58 -10.84 -11.82
C SER A 256 2.39 -11.96 -12.46
N GLN A 257 2.90 -12.87 -11.64
CA GLN A 257 3.64 -14.08 -12.07
C GLN A 257 2.73 -15.26 -12.44
N GLY A 258 1.42 -15.13 -12.24
CA GLY A 258 0.46 -16.22 -12.48
C GLY A 258 0.45 -17.29 -11.37
N LYS A 259 0.94 -16.97 -10.18
CA LYS A 259 0.83 -17.85 -9.00
C LYS A 259 -0.64 -18.01 -8.60
N THR A 260 -0.95 -19.13 -7.95
CA THR A 260 -2.28 -19.35 -7.36
C THR A 260 -2.55 -18.35 -6.22
N PHE A 261 -3.82 -18.13 -5.88
CA PHE A 261 -4.20 -17.19 -4.82
C PHE A 261 -3.49 -17.50 -3.48
N PRO A 262 -3.42 -18.77 -2.97
CA PRO A 262 -2.65 -19.07 -1.77
C PRO A 262 -1.16 -18.74 -1.88
N GLN A 263 -0.54 -18.99 -3.02
CA GLN A 263 0.87 -18.66 -3.26
C GLN A 263 1.10 -17.14 -3.32
N ALA A 264 0.12 -16.38 -3.82
CA ALA A 264 0.16 -14.93 -3.81
C ALA A 264 0.02 -14.38 -2.37
N LEU A 265 -0.87 -14.95 -1.54
CA LEU A 265 -0.97 -14.62 -0.11
C LEU A 265 0.34 -14.89 0.63
N GLU A 266 0.99 -16.00 0.35
CA GLU A 266 2.29 -16.35 0.91
C GLU A 266 3.37 -15.34 0.50
N SER A 267 3.44 -14.97 -0.77
CA SER A 267 4.35 -13.91 -1.26
C SER A 267 4.10 -12.57 -0.53
N GLY A 268 2.82 -12.23 -0.29
CA GLY A 268 2.41 -11.07 0.51
C GLY A 268 2.91 -11.15 1.96
N SER A 269 2.66 -12.28 2.65
CA SER A 269 3.12 -12.49 4.02
C SER A 269 4.64 -12.41 4.17
N ARG A 270 5.39 -12.97 3.23
CA ARG A 270 6.86 -12.93 3.23
C ARG A 270 7.38 -11.52 3.06
N LEU A 271 6.87 -10.79 2.08
CA LEU A 271 7.33 -9.42 1.86
C LEU A 271 6.93 -8.49 3.01
N ALA A 272 5.75 -8.67 3.62
CA ALA A 272 5.37 -7.96 4.83
C ALA A 272 6.29 -8.29 6.01
N GLY A 273 6.64 -9.58 6.19
CA GLY A 273 7.58 -10.03 7.22
C GLY A 273 9.00 -9.51 7.02
N LEU A 274 9.43 -9.34 5.76
CA LEU A 274 10.71 -8.69 5.44
C LEU A 274 10.64 -7.18 5.70
N ALA A 275 9.54 -6.52 5.33
CA ALA A 275 9.35 -5.09 5.50
C ALA A 275 9.48 -4.63 6.95
N VAL A 276 9.06 -5.42 7.92
CA VAL A 276 9.20 -5.07 9.34
C VAL A 276 10.63 -5.16 9.87
N THR A 277 11.61 -5.57 9.05
CA THR A 277 13.04 -5.66 9.43
C THR A 277 13.85 -4.42 9.04
N TRP A 278 13.27 -3.47 8.32
CA TRP A 278 13.89 -2.19 7.99
C TRP A 278 13.11 -1.00 8.56
N TYR A 279 13.64 0.20 8.47
CA TYR A 279 12.93 1.43 8.81
C TYR A 279 12.21 1.99 7.58
N GLY A 280 10.94 2.38 7.75
CA GLY A 280 10.08 2.89 6.68
C GLY A 280 9.56 1.81 5.73
N GLY A 281 8.68 2.22 4.81
CA GLY A 281 7.89 1.31 4.00
C GLY A 281 8.58 0.67 2.79
N ASN A 282 9.87 0.96 2.53
CA ASN A 282 10.60 0.39 1.39
C ASN A 282 12.11 0.29 1.67
N ASP A 283 12.78 -0.62 0.97
CA ASP A 283 14.24 -0.79 1.03
C ASP A 283 14.79 -1.06 -0.37
N GLN A 284 15.74 -0.21 -0.80
CA GLN A 284 16.35 -0.27 -2.14
C GLN A 284 17.22 -1.51 -2.36
N THR A 285 17.51 -2.28 -1.31
CA THR A 285 18.24 -3.55 -1.40
C THR A 285 17.34 -4.77 -1.63
N LEU A 286 16.01 -4.56 -1.68
CA LEU A 286 15.04 -5.61 -2.00
C LEU A 286 15.29 -6.17 -3.40
N ASN A 287 15.19 -7.48 -3.55
CA ASN A 287 15.19 -8.19 -4.83
C ASN A 287 14.47 -9.54 -4.69
N CYS A 288 14.15 -10.18 -5.82
CA CYS A 288 13.44 -11.46 -5.82
C CYS A 288 14.22 -12.57 -5.07
N THR A 289 15.55 -12.59 -5.14
CA THR A 289 16.37 -13.57 -4.41
C THR A 289 16.15 -13.46 -2.91
N LYS A 290 16.09 -12.24 -2.34
CA LYS A 290 15.77 -12.06 -0.91
C LYS A 290 14.39 -12.56 -0.54
N LEU A 291 13.42 -12.47 -1.44
CA LEU A 291 12.06 -12.99 -1.19
C LEU A 291 12.03 -14.52 -1.26
N ASP A 292 12.79 -15.13 -2.16
CA ASP A 292 12.76 -16.57 -2.45
C ASP A 292 13.74 -17.40 -1.61
N THR A 293 14.88 -16.85 -1.18
CA THR A 293 15.99 -17.60 -0.54
C THR A 293 15.87 -17.77 0.98
N MET A 294 14.84 -17.26 1.62
CA MET A 294 14.60 -17.47 3.06
C MET A 294 13.69 -18.68 3.34
N PHE A 295 13.98 -19.81 2.70
CA PHE A 295 13.38 -21.14 2.92
C PHE A 295 14.37 -22.11 3.49
#